data_253a8044ce7c0d8ddad6780633ae95f1
#
_entry.id   253a8044ce7c0d8ddad6780633ae95f1
#
_cell.length_a   1.000
_cell.length_b   1.000
_cell.length_c   1.000
_cell.angle_alpha   90.00
_cell.angle_beta   90.00
_cell.angle_gamma   90.00
#
_symmetry.space_group_name_H-M   'P 1'
#
loop_
_entity.id
_entity.type
_entity.pdbx_description
1 polymer ?
#
loop_
_entity_poly.entity_id
_entity_poly.type
_entity_poly.pdbx_seq_one_letter_code
_entity_poly.pdbx_strand_id
1 'polypeptide(L)'
;MNKKLLAAAVASAVAVPGVVAADASFYGALKPRINVQDSNLSMSAGASRIGWKSSKDMGNGNTVSGKVELGLDMSDGHINTGNTSRVTTVSFGGDWGSATLGSQWSVMSGPDWVTCVNSGSSCAGHVGYQGRVADSLVITGPAIGPLALSAQFEADGSDLAAWAIATGIDLGSINIQAAHRNTDSNAATEVAASTTVAGMTLAAGFSSQDVGNDGNSLFANISGLKLQYDETGGDADLSANYDVDLGGATMRLGVIDNEGSETKVFVQWMYSL
;
A
#
# COMPACT_ATOMS: atom_id res chain seq x y z
N MET A 1 -9.14 2.29 -26.85
CA MET A 1 -7.74 2.78 -26.96
C MET A 1 -6.98 1.87 -27.91
N ASN A 2 -6.13 2.41 -28.78
CA ASN A 2 -5.53 1.61 -29.87
C ASN A 2 -4.40 0.74 -29.30
N LYS A 3 -4.64 -0.58 -29.11
CA LYS A 3 -3.70 -1.58 -28.52
C LYS A 3 -2.30 -1.55 -29.18
N LYS A 4 -2.22 -1.11 -30.44
CA LYS A 4 -0.95 -0.98 -31.19
C LYS A 4 -0.08 0.20 -30.73
N LEU A 5 -0.68 1.27 -30.22
CA LEU A 5 0.05 2.43 -29.69
C LEU A 5 0.68 2.14 -28.32
N LEU A 6 -0.01 1.38 -27.48
CA LEU A 6 0.52 0.95 -26.18
C LEU A 6 1.70 -0.02 -26.37
N ALA A 7 1.57 -0.99 -27.28
CA ALA A 7 2.66 -1.92 -27.61
C ALA A 7 3.89 -1.22 -28.23
N ALA A 8 3.69 -0.19 -29.05
CA ALA A 8 4.78 0.59 -29.63
C ALA A 8 5.50 1.46 -28.59
N ALA A 9 4.78 2.05 -27.63
CA ALA A 9 5.37 2.83 -26.55
C ALA A 9 6.22 1.94 -25.61
N VAL A 10 5.79 0.73 -25.33
CA VAL A 10 6.56 -0.25 -24.53
C VAL A 10 7.77 -0.76 -25.31
N ALA A 11 7.63 -1.05 -26.60
CA ALA A 11 8.73 -1.58 -27.43
C ALA A 11 9.84 -0.56 -27.66
N SER A 12 9.54 0.73 -27.75
CA SER A 12 10.54 1.78 -27.92
C SER A 12 11.39 2.05 -26.67
N ALA A 13 10.92 1.65 -25.50
CA ALA A 13 11.65 1.77 -24.24
C ALA A 13 12.70 0.65 -24.04
N VAL A 14 12.66 -0.42 -24.84
CA VAL A 14 13.48 -1.64 -24.61
C VAL A 14 14.74 -1.71 -25.48
N ALA A 15 14.95 -0.82 -26.44
CA ALA A 15 16.12 -0.83 -27.30
C ALA A 15 17.34 -0.16 -26.64
N VAL A 16 18.13 -0.94 -25.86
CA VAL A 16 19.32 -0.42 -25.17
C VAL A 16 20.56 -1.27 -25.44
N PRO A 17 21.65 -0.65 -25.92
CA PRO A 17 22.96 -1.28 -25.93
C PRO A 17 23.75 -0.95 -24.65
N GLY A 18 24.24 -1.97 -23.98
CA GLY A 18 25.23 -1.84 -22.91
C GLY A 18 24.88 -2.64 -21.65
N VAL A 19 25.66 -3.69 -21.42
CA VAL A 19 25.52 -4.53 -20.20
C VAL A 19 26.32 -3.90 -19.07
N VAL A 20 25.70 -3.02 -18.29
CA VAL A 20 26.18 -2.72 -16.94
C VAL A 20 25.45 -3.68 -15.98
N ALA A 21 26.13 -4.24 -15.00
CA ALA A 21 25.50 -5.12 -14.01
C ALA A 21 24.39 -4.36 -13.28
N ALA A 22 23.24 -4.99 -13.11
CA ALA A 22 22.16 -4.40 -12.31
C ALA A 22 22.55 -4.47 -10.82
N ASP A 23 22.33 -3.40 -10.09
CA ASP A 23 22.45 -3.41 -8.63
C ASP A 23 21.28 -4.21 -8.06
N ALA A 24 21.59 -5.37 -7.49
CA ALA A 24 20.60 -6.24 -6.88
C ALA A 24 20.77 -6.27 -5.37
N SER A 25 19.69 -6.18 -4.64
CA SER A 25 19.68 -6.27 -3.18
C SER A 25 18.55 -7.18 -2.69
N PHE A 26 18.86 -7.92 -1.63
CA PHE A 26 17.90 -8.67 -0.84
C PHE A 26 17.36 -7.76 0.26
N TYR A 27 16.10 -7.95 0.64
CA TYR A 27 15.48 -7.28 1.77
C TYR A 27 14.40 -8.19 2.37
N GLY A 28 13.98 -7.87 3.58
CA GLY A 28 12.91 -8.59 4.21
C GLY A 28 12.44 -7.93 5.50
N ALA A 29 11.37 -8.46 6.05
CA ALA A 29 10.89 -8.11 7.37
C ALA A 29 10.20 -9.31 8.00
N LEU A 30 10.54 -9.61 9.23
CA LEU A 30 9.89 -10.61 10.07
C LEU A 30 9.01 -9.87 11.07
N LYS A 31 7.71 -10.13 11.06
CA LYS A 31 6.71 -9.40 11.85
C LYS A 31 5.72 -10.34 12.55
N PRO A 32 6.18 -11.39 13.26
CA PRO A 32 5.27 -12.27 13.98
C PRO A 32 4.43 -11.48 14.98
N ARG A 33 3.16 -11.84 15.07
CA ARG A 33 2.20 -11.23 15.98
C ARG A 33 1.52 -12.32 16.81
N ILE A 34 1.48 -12.14 18.12
CA ILE A 34 0.66 -12.93 19.03
C ILE A 34 -0.59 -12.11 19.33
N ASN A 35 -1.75 -12.71 19.17
CA ASN A 35 -3.05 -12.11 19.45
C ASN A 35 -3.72 -12.87 20.58
N VAL A 36 -4.41 -12.13 21.44
CA VAL A 36 -5.32 -12.67 22.45
C VAL A 36 -6.70 -12.05 22.21
N GLN A 37 -7.69 -12.89 21.99
CA GLN A 37 -9.08 -12.49 21.78
C GLN A 37 -9.98 -13.56 22.38
N ASP A 38 -10.95 -13.19 23.22
CA ASP A 38 -11.86 -14.12 23.89
C ASP A 38 -11.13 -15.31 24.53
N SER A 39 -10.08 -15.04 25.32
CA SER A 39 -9.21 -16.06 25.94
C SER A 39 -8.50 -17.00 24.97
N ASN A 40 -8.61 -16.80 23.66
CA ASN A 40 -7.90 -17.56 22.65
C ASN A 40 -6.58 -16.89 22.30
N LEU A 41 -5.51 -17.70 22.28
CA LEU A 41 -4.19 -17.29 21.81
C LEU A 41 -3.99 -17.73 20.37
N SER A 42 -3.58 -16.81 19.51
CA SER A 42 -3.24 -17.12 18.13
C SER A 42 -1.96 -16.42 17.70
N MET A 43 -1.28 -16.98 16.70
CA MET A 43 -0.13 -16.35 16.06
C MET A 43 -0.48 -16.01 14.62
N SER A 44 0.05 -14.90 14.14
CA SER A 44 -0.07 -14.50 12.72
C SER A 44 1.25 -13.96 12.19
N ALA A 45 1.39 -13.99 10.87
CA ALA A 45 2.59 -13.55 10.17
C ALA A 45 2.83 -12.04 10.20
N GLY A 46 1.82 -11.23 10.53
CA GLY A 46 1.93 -9.79 10.67
C GLY A 46 2.52 -9.06 9.46
N ALA A 47 2.30 -9.56 8.24
CA ALA A 47 2.89 -9.08 6.99
C ALA A 47 4.42 -9.32 6.88
N SER A 48 4.92 -10.42 7.43
CA SER A 48 6.28 -10.92 7.22
C SER A 48 6.53 -11.18 5.73
N ARG A 49 7.75 -10.87 5.27
CA ARG A 49 8.10 -10.96 3.86
C ARG A 49 9.59 -11.03 3.61
N ILE A 50 9.95 -11.57 2.44
CA ILE A 50 11.28 -11.47 1.85
C ILE A 50 11.16 -11.01 0.41
N GLY A 51 12.19 -10.41 -0.13
CA GLY A 51 12.17 -9.93 -1.50
C GLY A 51 13.55 -9.59 -2.06
N TRP A 52 13.55 -9.42 -3.36
CA TRP A 52 14.69 -8.95 -4.14
C TRP A 52 14.25 -7.72 -4.93
N LYS A 53 15.13 -6.78 -5.05
CA LYS A 53 14.98 -5.63 -5.95
C LYS A 53 16.27 -5.42 -6.72
N SER A 54 16.14 -4.97 -7.93
CA SER A 54 17.26 -4.60 -8.77
C SER A 54 16.95 -3.32 -9.53
N SER A 55 17.99 -2.56 -9.86
CA SER A 55 17.87 -1.36 -10.67
C SER A 55 19.07 -1.27 -11.61
N LYS A 56 18.84 -0.72 -12.80
CA LYS A 56 19.88 -0.49 -13.79
C LYS A 56 19.65 0.87 -14.43
N ASP A 57 20.71 1.68 -14.45
CA ASP A 57 20.76 2.90 -15.26
C ASP A 57 20.84 2.49 -16.74
N MET A 58 19.94 3.06 -17.53
CA MET A 58 19.84 2.84 -18.98
C MET A 58 20.47 3.96 -19.78
N GLY A 59 21.04 4.97 -19.11
CA GLY A 59 21.55 6.19 -19.71
C GLY A 59 20.43 7.22 -19.99
N ASN A 60 20.85 8.44 -20.29
CA ASN A 60 19.96 9.56 -20.59
C ASN A 60 18.88 9.82 -19.50
N GLY A 61 19.22 9.60 -18.24
CA GLY A 61 18.31 9.79 -17.12
C GLY A 61 17.21 8.73 -16.97
N ASN A 62 17.30 7.62 -17.73
CA ASN A 62 16.32 6.53 -17.64
C ASN A 62 16.84 5.37 -16.82
N THR A 63 15.94 4.70 -16.12
CA THR A 63 16.21 3.51 -15.30
C THR A 63 15.22 2.40 -15.63
N VAL A 64 15.67 1.16 -15.51
CA VAL A 64 14.80 -0.01 -15.41
C VAL A 64 15.00 -0.66 -14.03
N SER A 65 13.93 -1.06 -13.39
CA SER A 65 14.00 -1.75 -12.11
C SER A 65 13.06 -2.95 -12.05
N GLY A 66 13.42 -3.92 -11.23
CA GLY A 66 12.60 -5.10 -10.97
C GLY A 66 12.45 -5.32 -9.47
N LYS A 67 11.30 -5.84 -9.06
CA LYS A 67 11.02 -6.20 -7.67
C LYS A 67 10.22 -7.49 -7.60
N VAL A 68 10.64 -8.39 -6.71
CA VAL A 68 9.88 -9.58 -6.32
C VAL A 68 9.78 -9.60 -4.81
N GLU A 69 8.57 -9.72 -4.26
CA GLU A 69 8.32 -9.81 -2.82
C GLU A 69 7.37 -10.96 -2.53
N LEU A 70 7.77 -11.85 -1.64
CA LEU A 70 7.02 -13.02 -1.20
C LEU A 70 6.56 -12.84 0.24
N GLY A 71 5.32 -13.22 0.54
CA GLY A 71 4.82 -13.29 1.90
C GLY A 71 5.40 -14.50 2.64
N LEU A 72 5.66 -14.35 3.93
CA LEU A 72 6.04 -15.45 4.82
C LEU A 72 4.92 -15.69 5.82
N ASP A 73 4.49 -16.92 5.95
CA ASP A 73 3.68 -17.33 7.06
C ASP A 73 4.57 -17.80 8.21
N MET A 74 4.58 -17.00 9.29
CA MET A 74 5.41 -17.28 10.46
C MET A 74 4.76 -18.28 11.42
N SER A 75 3.46 -18.58 11.24
CA SER A 75 2.76 -19.59 12.06
C SER A 75 3.09 -20.99 11.60
N ASP A 76 3.19 -21.22 10.29
CA ASP A 76 3.37 -22.54 9.70
C ASP A 76 4.77 -22.74 9.10
N GLY A 77 5.59 -21.69 9.04
CA GLY A 77 6.93 -21.74 8.47
C GLY A 77 6.95 -21.86 6.94
N HIS A 78 5.86 -21.48 6.27
CA HIS A 78 5.75 -21.55 4.82
C HIS A 78 5.93 -20.18 4.16
N ILE A 79 6.38 -20.20 2.90
CA ILE A 79 6.12 -19.09 2.00
C ILE A 79 4.60 -19.12 1.74
N ASN A 80 3.91 -18.00 1.95
CA ASN A 80 2.46 -17.93 1.82
C ASN A 80 2.04 -18.35 0.40
N THR A 81 1.39 -19.53 0.28
CA THR A 81 1.08 -20.17 -1.00
C THR A 81 -0.27 -19.75 -1.58
N GLY A 82 -1.10 -19.05 -0.84
CA GLY A 82 -2.44 -18.64 -1.27
C GLY A 82 -2.46 -17.42 -2.20
N ASN A 83 -1.51 -16.50 -2.04
CA ASN A 83 -1.18 -15.39 -2.93
C ASN A 83 0.32 -15.14 -2.78
N THR A 84 1.09 -16.01 -3.39
CA THR A 84 2.53 -16.18 -3.14
C THR A 84 3.34 -14.93 -3.43
N SER A 85 2.97 -14.19 -4.45
CA SER A 85 3.65 -12.96 -4.83
C SER A 85 2.90 -11.77 -4.23
N ARG A 86 3.56 -11.09 -3.28
CA ARG A 86 3.05 -9.82 -2.77
C ARG A 86 3.22 -8.71 -3.80
N VAL A 87 4.39 -8.66 -4.42
CA VAL A 87 4.74 -7.71 -5.48
C VAL A 87 5.65 -8.41 -6.46
N THR A 88 5.36 -8.31 -7.74
CA THR A 88 6.23 -8.74 -8.83
C THR A 88 6.11 -7.75 -9.95
N THR A 89 7.12 -6.89 -10.13
CA THR A 89 7.06 -5.76 -11.05
C THR A 89 8.31 -5.59 -11.86
N VAL A 90 8.13 -5.02 -13.05
CA VAL A 90 9.16 -4.36 -13.82
C VAL A 90 8.72 -2.91 -14.02
N SER A 91 9.62 -1.97 -13.73
CA SER A 91 9.36 -0.53 -13.82
C SER A 91 10.38 0.14 -14.73
N PHE A 92 9.91 1.06 -15.54
CA PHE A 92 10.72 1.97 -16.36
C PHE A 92 10.46 3.38 -15.87
N GLY A 93 11.51 4.15 -15.62
CA GLY A 93 11.40 5.50 -15.07
C GLY A 93 12.45 6.45 -15.62
N GLY A 94 12.19 7.74 -15.42
CA GLY A 94 13.06 8.83 -15.84
C GLY A 94 12.44 10.19 -15.47
N ASP A 95 12.94 11.26 -16.04
CA ASP A 95 12.42 12.62 -15.80
C ASP A 95 10.95 12.79 -16.21
N TRP A 96 10.46 11.91 -17.08
CA TRP A 96 9.07 11.87 -17.55
C TRP A 96 8.11 11.21 -16.52
N GLY A 97 8.62 10.62 -15.45
CA GLY A 97 7.88 9.82 -14.50
C GLY A 97 8.22 8.34 -14.62
N SER A 98 7.22 7.45 -14.45
CA SER A 98 7.45 6.00 -14.54
C SER A 98 6.24 5.23 -15.08
N ALA A 99 6.53 4.03 -15.61
CA ALA A 99 5.54 3.01 -15.97
C ALA A 99 5.94 1.70 -15.31
N THR A 100 5.07 1.14 -14.49
CA THR A 100 5.28 -0.09 -13.72
C THR A 100 4.26 -1.14 -14.13
N LEU A 101 4.75 -2.32 -14.50
CA LEU A 101 3.95 -3.47 -14.93
C LEU A 101 4.05 -4.59 -13.91
N GLY A 102 2.96 -5.30 -13.66
CA GLY A 102 2.92 -6.52 -12.86
C GLY A 102 1.96 -6.48 -11.69
N SER A 103 2.19 -7.34 -10.70
CA SER A 103 1.44 -7.35 -9.44
C SER A 103 2.04 -6.32 -8.48
N GLN A 104 1.27 -5.32 -8.07
CA GLN A 104 1.76 -4.18 -7.31
C GLN A 104 0.68 -3.58 -6.40
N TRP A 105 1.07 -2.64 -5.56
CA TRP A 105 0.11 -1.86 -4.79
C TRP A 105 -0.77 -1.03 -5.72
N SER A 106 -2.08 -1.04 -5.43
CA SER A 106 -3.03 -0.18 -6.12
C SER A 106 -2.75 1.29 -5.81
N VAL A 107 -3.02 2.15 -6.78
CA VAL A 107 -3.01 3.61 -6.56
C VAL A 107 -4.09 4.05 -5.57
N MET A 108 -5.13 3.23 -5.35
CA MET A 108 -6.14 3.43 -4.31
C MET A 108 -5.55 3.38 -2.89
N SER A 109 -4.39 2.73 -2.70
CA SER A 109 -3.74 2.67 -1.39
C SER A 109 -3.14 4.01 -0.92
N GLY A 110 -3.08 5.04 -1.76
CA GLY A 110 -2.56 6.36 -1.39
C GLY A 110 -3.30 6.98 -0.20
N PRO A 111 -4.62 7.19 -0.27
CA PRO A 111 -5.43 7.69 0.85
C PRO A 111 -5.37 6.81 2.10
N ASP A 112 -5.38 5.46 1.93
CA ASP A 112 -5.28 4.52 3.06
C ASP A 112 -4.02 4.74 3.88
N TRP A 113 -2.89 4.95 3.23
CA TRP A 113 -1.61 5.15 3.93
C TRP A 113 -1.57 6.42 4.76
N VAL A 114 -2.50 7.35 4.54
CA VAL A 114 -2.61 8.60 5.31
C VAL A 114 -3.25 8.35 6.67
N THR A 115 -4.29 7.54 6.74
CA THR A 115 -5.07 7.29 7.95
C THR A 115 -4.85 5.88 8.52
N CYS A 116 -4.72 4.86 7.69
CA CYS A 116 -4.55 3.48 8.12
C CYS A 116 -3.06 3.11 8.33
N VAL A 117 -2.33 3.90 9.06
CA VAL A 117 -0.88 3.73 9.21
C VAL A 117 -0.54 2.70 10.27
N ASN A 118 -0.56 1.41 9.92
CA ASN A 118 0.01 0.37 10.77
C ASN A 118 -0.65 0.19 12.15
N SER A 119 -1.92 0.54 12.27
CA SER A 119 -2.62 0.36 13.52
C SER A 119 -2.84 -1.12 13.87
N GLY A 120 -2.89 -1.97 12.85
CA GLY A 120 -3.33 -3.35 12.99
C GLY A 120 -4.84 -3.49 12.94
N SER A 121 -5.56 -2.37 12.74
CA SER A 121 -6.98 -2.35 12.39
C SER A 121 -7.20 -2.88 10.98
N SER A 122 -8.44 -3.10 10.64
CA SER A 122 -8.87 -3.56 9.32
C SER A 122 -8.81 -2.47 8.25
N CYS A 123 -8.58 -1.20 8.61
CA CYS A 123 -8.77 -0.05 7.74
C CYS A 123 -10.20 0.00 7.16
N ALA A 124 -11.18 -0.34 7.98
CA ALA A 124 -12.57 -0.51 7.56
C ALA A 124 -13.20 0.79 7.01
N GLY A 125 -12.69 1.95 7.42
CA GLY A 125 -13.12 3.24 6.89
C GLY A 125 -12.72 3.52 5.44
N HIS A 126 -11.99 2.62 4.79
CA HIS A 126 -11.57 2.72 3.39
C HIS A 126 -12.30 1.70 2.53
N VAL A 127 -13.54 1.99 2.17
CA VAL A 127 -14.43 1.06 1.46
C VAL A 127 -13.98 0.77 0.02
N GLY A 128 -13.23 1.66 -0.60
CA GLY A 128 -12.61 1.48 -1.91
C GLY A 128 -11.24 0.80 -1.86
N TYR A 129 -10.77 0.41 -0.67
CA TYR A 129 -9.45 -0.15 -0.47
C TYR A 129 -9.20 -1.35 -1.37
N GLN A 130 -8.12 -1.23 -2.11
CA GLN A 130 -7.62 -2.31 -2.92
C GLN A 130 -6.12 -2.44 -2.67
N GLY A 131 -5.73 -3.43 -1.91
CA GLY A 131 -4.34 -3.60 -1.50
C GLY A 131 -3.40 -3.75 -2.69
N ARG A 132 -3.24 -4.97 -3.17
CA ARG A 132 -2.40 -5.27 -4.33
C ARG A 132 -3.26 -5.78 -5.47
N VAL A 133 -2.91 -5.35 -6.67
CA VAL A 133 -3.58 -5.75 -7.92
C VAL A 133 -2.59 -6.48 -8.81
N ALA A 134 -3.04 -7.56 -9.40
CA ALA A 134 -2.33 -8.30 -10.43
C ALA A 134 -2.61 -7.69 -11.82
N ASP A 135 -1.86 -8.14 -12.82
CA ASP A 135 -2.06 -7.82 -14.24
C ASP A 135 -2.29 -6.32 -14.50
N SER A 136 -1.50 -5.50 -13.77
CA SER A 136 -1.69 -4.06 -13.76
C SER A 136 -0.54 -3.28 -14.40
N LEU A 137 -0.90 -2.14 -14.97
CA LEU A 137 0.01 -1.08 -15.41
C LEU A 137 -0.29 0.17 -14.59
N VAL A 138 0.70 0.67 -13.86
CA VAL A 138 0.65 1.98 -13.21
C VAL A 138 1.57 2.94 -13.94
N ILE A 139 1.04 4.11 -14.31
CA ILE A 139 1.79 5.23 -14.88
C ILE A 139 1.77 6.35 -13.86
N THR A 140 2.95 6.83 -13.47
CA THR A 140 3.11 7.99 -12.59
C THR A 140 3.80 9.09 -13.37
N GLY A 141 3.17 10.25 -13.46
CA GLY A 141 3.73 11.42 -14.09
C GLY A 141 4.88 12.05 -13.29
N PRO A 142 5.64 12.96 -13.87
CA PRO A 142 6.60 13.78 -13.12
C PRO A 142 5.84 14.66 -12.12
N ALA A 143 6.49 14.96 -11.00
CA ALA A 143 5.92 15.89 -10.04
C ALA A 143 5.79 17.31 -10.65
N ILE A 144 4.64 17.95 -10.46
CA ILE A 144 4.37 19.31 -10.92
C ILE A 144 4.18 20.21 -9.68
N GLY A 145 5.28 20.76 -9.19
CA GLY A 145 5.28 21.43 -7.89
C GLY A 145 4.91 20.45 -6.77
N PRO A 146 3.90 20.73 -5.95
CA PRO A 146 3.45 19.84 -4.86
C PRO A 146 2.56 18.68 -5.36
N LEU A 147 2.21 18.65 -6.65
CA LEU A 147 1.24 17.71 -7.21
C LEU A 147 1.94 16.48 -7.80
N ALA A 148 1.51 15.28 -7.40
CA ALA A 148 1.82 14.00 -8.02
C ALA A 148 0.55 13.38 -8.62
N LEU A 149 0.65 12.80 -9.82
CA LEU A 149 -0.47 12.17 -10.52
C LEU A 149 -0.08 10.74 -10.92
N SER A 150 -1.02 9.81 -10.75
CA SER A 150 -0.87 8.43 -11.19
C SER A 150 -2.15 7.91 -11.82
N ALA A 151 -2.00 7.00 -12.78
CA ALA A 151 -3.10 6.26 -13.39
C ALA A 151 -2.77 4.76 -13.36
N GLN A 152 -3.77 3.93 -13.09
CA GLN A 152 -3.68 2.47 -13.05
C GLN A 152 -4.67 1.87 -14.04
N PHE A 153 -4.26 0.81 -14.68
CA PHE A 153 -5.07 -0.01 -15.57
C PHE A 153 -4.91 -1.47 -15.16
N GLU A 154 -6.01 -2.20 -15.02
CA GLU A 154 -6.06 -3.60 -14.63
C GLU A 154 -6.64 -4.41 -15.80
N ALA A 155 -5.99 -5.51 -16.17
CA ALA A 155 -6.47 -6.40 -17.21
C ALA A 155 -7.12 -7.66 -16.61
N ASP A 156 -8.15 -8.16 -17.27
CA ASP A 156 -8.71 -9.48 -17.06
C ASP A 156 -8.73 -10.21 -18.40
N GLY A 157 -7.73 -11.06 -18.62
CA GLY A 157 -7.52 -11.74 -19.88
C GLY A 157 -7.31 -10.77 -21.05
N SER A 158 -8.34 -10.53 -21.86
CA SER A 158 -8.27 -9.67 -23.05
C SER A 158 -8.83 -8.27 -22.86
N ASP A 159 -9.51 -8.03 -21.74
CA ASP A 159 -10.29 -6.83 -21.51
C ASP A 159 -9.69 -5.95 -20.40
N LEU A 160 -10.09 -4.69 -20.38
CA LEU A 160 -9.79 -3.77 -19.29
C LEU A 160 -10.83 -3.99 -18.17
N ALA A 161 -10.41 -4.62 -17.08
CA ALA A 161 -11.29 -4.93 -15.94
C ALA A 161 -11.56 -3.71 -15.06
N ALA A 162 -10.55 -2.84 -14.90
CA ALA A 162 -10.67 -1.64 -14.10
C ALA A 162 -9.65 -0.56 -14.52
N TRP A 163 -9.95 0.66 -14.13
CA TRP A 163 -8.98 1.75 -14.15
C TRP A 163 -9.09 2.57 -12.87
N ALA A 164 -7.99 3.20 -12.49
CA ALA A 164 -7.97 4.14 -11.37
C ALA A 164 -7.07 5.33 -11.67
N ILE A 165 -7.35 6.44 -11.02
CA ILE A 165 -6.50 7.64 -11.01
C ILE A 165 -6.26 8.04 -9.56
N ALA A 166 -5.08 8.57 -9.28
CA ALA A 166 -4.73 9.06 -7.96
C ALA A 166 -3.93 10.35 -8.05
N THR A 167 -4.06 11.17 -7.03
CA THR A 167 -3.29 12.40 -6.86
C THR A 167 -2.80 12.53 -5.43
N GLY A 168 -1.59 13.06 -5.28
CA GLY A 168 -1.03 13.48 -4.00
C GLY A 168 -0.63 14.95 -4.08
N ILE A 169 -0.91 15.70 -3.01
CA ILE A 169 -0.53 17.10 -2.85
C ILE A 169 0.23 17.24 -1.54
N ASP A 170 1.50 17.59 -1.61
CA ASP A 170 2.35 17.85 -0.46
C ASP A 170 2.61 19.36 -0.32
N LEU A 171 2.05 19.93 0.74
CA LEU A 171 2.21 21.35 1.10
C LEU A 171 3.17 21.54 2.29
N GLY A 172 4.03 20.56 2.55
CA GLY A 172 4.96 20.55 3.66
C GLY A 172 4.33 20.06 4.98
N SER A 173 3.52 20.88 5.62
CA SER A 173 2.81 20.48 6.86
C SER A 173 1.49 19.75 6.60
N ILE A 174 0.96 19.82 5.39
CA ILE A 174 -0.30 19.19 5.00
C ILE A 174 -0.04 18.28 3.82
N ASN A 175 -0.43 17.01 3.93
CA ASN A 175 -0.45 16.04 2.84
C ASN A 175 -1.90 15.68 2.53
N ILE A 176 -2.28 15.73 1.25
CA ILE A 176 -3.60 15.34 0.76
C ILE A 176 -3.42 14.25 -0.27
N GLN A 177 -4.18 13.18 -0.16
CA GLN A 177 -4.22 12.08 -1.12
C GLN A 177 -5.67 11.88 -1.56
N ALA A 178 -5.88 11.67 -2.85
CA ALA A 178 -7.18 11.32 -3.39
C ALA A 178 -7.01 10.27 -4.48
N ALA A 179 -7.96 9.34 -4.57
CA ALA A 179 -7.98 8.32 -5.59
C ALA A 179 -9.41 7.99 -5.99
N HIS A 180 -9.58 7.59 -7.25
CA HIS A 180 -10.84 7.13 -7.80
C HIS A 180 -10.58 5.90 -8.65
N ARG A 181 -11.37 4.84 -8.44
CA ARG A 181 -11.34 3.59 -9.19
C ARG A 181 -12.71 3.31 -9.79
N ASN A 182 -12.73 2.80 -11.00
CA ASN A 182 -13.93 2.38 -11.69
C ASN A 182 -13.76 0.95 -12.23
N THR A 183 -14.78 0.14 -12.02
CA THR A 183 -14.97 -1.19 -12.61
C THR A 183 -16.31 -1.23 -13.32
N ASP A 184 -16.61 -2.30 -14.03
CA ASP A 184 -17.92 -2.46 -14.67
C ASP A 184 -19.10 -2.52 -13.68
N SER A 185 -18.83 -2.84 -12.41
CA SER A 185 -19.87 -3.08 -11.39
C SER A 185 -19.87 -2.08 -10.24
N ASN A 186 -18.81 -1.33 -10.04
CA ASN A 186 -18.68 -0.40 -8.91
C ASN A 186 -17.65 0.70 -9.19
N ALA A 187 -17.90 1.90 -8.71
CA ALA A 187 -16.90 2.95 -8.61
C ALA A 187 -16.66 3.30 -7.14
N ALA A 188 -15.42 3.63 -6.79
CA ALA A 188 -15.06 4.06 -5.46
C ALA A 188 -14.14 5.29 -5.50
N THR A 189 -14.36 6.20 -4.57
CA THR A 189 -13.55 7.42 -4.41
C THR A 189 -13.07 7.52 -2.98
N GLU A 190 -11.81 7.83 -2.79
CA GLU A 190 -11.20 8.02 -1.48
C GLU A 190 -10.42 9.33 -1.44
N VAL A 191 -10.53 10.03 -0.32
CA VAL A 191 -9.78 11.26 -0.04
C VAL A 191 -9.30 11.19 1.40
N ALA A 192 -8.03 11.47 1.63
CA ALA A 192 -7.49 11.58 2.98
C ALA A 192 -6.50 12.75 3.06
N ALA A 193 -6.45 13.35 4.24
CA ALA A 193 -5.50 14.41 4.52
C ALA A 193 -4.85 14.21 5.88
N SER A 194 -3.58 14.60 5.99
CA SER A 194 -2.86 14.61 7.25
C SER A 194 -2.11 15.92 7.47
N THR A 195 -1.86 16.21 8.74
CA THR A 195 -1.03 17.36 9.16
C THR A 195 -0.23 17.01 10.39
N THR A 196 0.88 17.72 10.59
CA THR A 196 1.69 17.63 11.80
C THR A 196 1.64 18.96 12.54
N VAL A 197 1.13 18.94 13.77
CA VAL A 197 1.00 20.11 14.66
C VAL A 197 1.57 19.77 16.01
N ALA A 198 2.51 20.57 16.50
CA ALA A 198 3.16 20.41 17.81
C ALA A 198 3.73 18.98 18.03
N GLY A 199 4.27 18.36 17.00
CA GLY A 199 4.83 17.00 17.05
C GLY A 199 3.79 15.87 17.03
N MET A 200 2.50 16.19 16.92
CA MET A 200 1.42 15.22 16.72
C MET A 200 1.06 15.13 15.24
N THR A 201 0.89 13.93 14.73
CA THR A 201 0.31 13.72 13.40
C THR A 201 -1.18 13.45 13.55
N LEU A 202 -1.98 14.20 12.84
CA LEU A 202 -3.44 14.03 12.77
C LEU A 202 -3.81 13.76 11.32
N ALA A 203 -4.73 12.82 11.09
CA ALA A 203 -5.24 12.56 9.76
C ALA A 203 -6.73 12.22 9.78
N ALA A 204 -7.40 12.50 8.66
CA ALA A 204 -8.77 12.14 8.41
C ALA A 204 -8.93 11.66 6.98
N GLY A 205 -9.82 10.71 6.75
CA GLY A 205 -10.16 10.16 5.45
C GLY A 205 -11.65 9.94 5.31
N PHE A 206 -12.08 9.98 4.07
CA PHE A 206 -13.44 9.66 3.65
C PHE A 206 -13.37 8.79 2.40
N SER A 207 -14.20 7.78 2.34
CA SER A 207 -14.36 6.93 1.17
C SER A 207 -15.83 6.72 0.84
N SER A 208 -16.12 6.65 -0.45
CA SER A 208 -17.47 6.45 -0.97
C SER A 208 -17.44 5.48 -2.14
N GLN A 209 -18.50 4.70 -2.32
CA GLN A 209 -18.65 3.79 -3.43
C GLN A 209 -20.11 3.75 -3.92
N ASP A 210 -20.27 3.40 -5.22
CA ASP A 210 -21.62 3.34 -5.82
C ASP A 210 -22.45 2.18 -5.25
N VAL A 211 -21.80 1.09 -4.88
CA VAL A 211 -22.44 -0.12 -4.34
C VAL A 211 -21.81 -0.47 -3.00
N GLY A 212 -22.55 -0.31 -1.93
CA GLY A 212 -22.09 -0.57 -0.55
C GLY A 212 -22.21 0.65 0.34
N ASN A 213 -21.45 0.65 1.41
CA ASN A 213 -21.46 1.72 2.40
C ASN A 213 -20.31 2.71 2.15
N ASP A 214 -20.51 3.94 2.57
CA ASP A 214 -19.44 4.92 2.71
C ASP A 214 -18.62 4.63 3.97
N GLY A 215 -17.39 5.17 4.03
CA GLY A 215 -16.50 4.99 5.17
C GLY A 215 -15.79 6.26 5.59
N ASN A 216 -15.45 6.34 6.86
CA ASN A 216 -14.70 7.42 7.47
C ASN A 216 -13.52 6.86 8.26
N SER A 217 -12.41 7.60 8.29
CA SER A 217 -11.22 7.24 9.08
C SER A 217 -10.67 8.47 9.79
N LEU A 218 -10.30 8.29 11.06
CA LEU A 218 -9.55 9.29 11.82
C LEU A 218 -8.30 8.64 12.40
N PHE A 219 -7.18 9.33 12.34
CA PHE A 219 -5.93 8.86 12.89
C PHE A 219 -5.22 9.96 13.69
N ALA A 220 -4.59 9.58 14.80
CA ALA A 220 -3.71 10.43 15.57
C ALA A 220 -2.46 9.65 15.99
N ASN A 221 -1.29 10.28 15.85
CA ASN A 221 -0.05 9.80 16.47
C ASN A 221 0.44 10.87 17.45
N ILE A 222 0.44 10.52 18.73
CA ILE A 222 0.81 11.41 19.84
C ILE A 222 1.99 10.79 20.57
N SER A 223 3.19 11.28 20.30
CA SER A 223 4.42 10.77 20.93
C SER A 223 4.60 9.25 20.82
N GLY A 224 4.26 8.68 19.67
CA GLY A 224 4.37 7.24 19.39
C GLY A 224 3.12 6.41 19.74
N LEU A 225 2.18 6.94 20.53
CA LEU A 225 0.85 6.34 20.69
C LEU A 225 0.03 6.64 19.42
N LYS A 226 -0.38 5.60 18.73
CA LYS A 226 -1.20 5.67 17.53
C LYS A 226 -2.62 5.28 17.87
N LEU A 227 -3.54 6.14 17.53
CA LEU A 227 -4.99 5.93 17.72
C LEU A 227 -5.64 5.97 16.34
N GLN A 228 -6.59 5.09 16.11
CA GLN A 228 -7.36 5.04 14.88
C GLN A 228 -8.82 4.74 15.18
N TYR A 229 -9.68 5.43 14.48
CA TYR A 229 -11.12 5.21 14.39
C TYR A 229 -11.47 5.01 12.92
N ASP A 230 -12.16 3.95 12.61
CA ASP A 230 -12.73 3.66 11.31
C ASP A 230 -14.23 3.42 11.47
N GLU A 231 -15.03 3.86 10.51
CA GLU A 231 -16.46 3.60 10.46
C GLU A 231 -16.87 3.22 9.04
N THR A 232 -17.70 2.20 8.91
CA THR A 232 -18.29 1.79 7.64
C THR A 232 -19.72 1.36 7.84
N GLY A 233 -20.67 2.07 7.23
CA GLY A 233 -22.09 1.70 7.29
C GLY A 233 -22.72 1.80 8.68
N GLY A 234 -22.08 2.50 9.60
CA GLY A 234 -22.49 2.63 11.00
C GLY A 234 -21.76 1.71 11.96
N ASP A 235 -20.98 0.74 11.47
CA ASP A 235 -20.11 -0.10 12.30
C ASP A 235 -18.79 0.62 12.56
N ALA A 236 -18.36 0.70 13.81
CA ALA A 236 -17.19 1.43 14.26
C ALA A 236 -16.08 0.52 14.76
N ASP A 237 -14.87 0.73 14.26
CA ASP A 237 -13.64 0.07 14.68
C ASP A 237 -12.72 1.06 15.39
N LEU A 238 -12.22 0.68 16.55
CA LEU A 238 -11.23 1.45 17.30
C LEU A 238 -9.93 0.67 17.43
N SER A 239 -8.81 1.33 17.26
CA SER A 239 -7.52 0.71 17.59
C SER A 239 -6.57 1.70 18.24
N ALA A 240 -5.71 1.16 19.11
CA ALA A 240 -4.61 1.87 19.71
C ALA A 240 -3.36 0.99 19.71
N ASN A 241 -2.21 1.56 19.39
CA ASN A 241 -0.95 0.84 19.52
C ASN A 241 0.22 1.78 19.84
N TYR A 242 1.24 1.18 20.43
CA TYR A 242 2.48 1.85 20.79
C TYR A 242 3.69 1.01 20.38
N ASP A 243 4.65 1.67 19.74
CA ASP A 243 5.88 1.04 19.28
C ASP A 243 7.01 1.31 20.25
N VAL A 244 7.66 0.25 20.73
CA VAL A 244 8.85 0.30 21.60
C VAL A 244 10.07 -0.05 20.76
N ASP A 245 11.03 0.85 20.67
CA ASP A 245 12.32 0.59 20.02
C ASP A 245 13.18 -0.31 20.92
N LEU A 246 13.66 -1.42 20.36
CA LEU A 246 14.53 -2.39 21.04
C LEU A 246 16.00 -2.32 20.56
N GLY A 247 16.39 -1.27 19.83
CA GLY A 247 17.75 -1.10 19.34
C GLY A 247 18.11 -2.04 18.18
N GLY A 248 17.28 -2.10 17.16
CA GLY A 248 17.46 -2.93 15.96
C GLY A 248 16.22 -3.75 15.59
N ALA A 249 15.25 -3.78 16.49
CA ALA A 249 13.91 -4.31 16.27
C ALA A 249 12.90 -3.40 16.95
N THR A 250 11.64 -3.53 16.56
CA THR A 250 10.53 -2.81 17.21
C THR A 250 9.55 -3.81 17.80
N MET A 251 9.09 -3.57 19.01
CA MET A 251 7.97 -4.29 19.60
C MET A 251 6.75 -3.37 19.61
N ARG A 252 5.66 -3.82 19.01
CA ARG A 252 4.37 -3.13 19.02
C ARG A 252 3.43 -3.80 19.99
N LEU A 253 2.86 -3.01 20.87
CA LEU A 253 1.75 -3.40 21.73
C LEU A 253 0.48 -2.76 21.20
N GLY A 254 -0.61 -3.47 21.10
CA GLY A 254 -1.83 -2.88 20.55
C GLY A 254 -3.12 -3.55 21.02
N VAL A 255 -4.18 -2.80 20.85
CA VAL A 255 -5.56 -3.21 21.08
C VAL A 255 -6.40 -2.84 19.88
N ILE A 256 -7.35 -3.70 19.51
CA ILE A 256 -8.31 -3.49 18.44
C ILE A 256 -9.67 -3.88 19.00
N ASP A 257 -10.63 -2.99 18.84
CA ASP A 257 -12.02 -3.18 19.21
C ASP A 257 -12.87 -2.95 17.97
N ASN A 258 -13.35 -4.03 17.39
CA ASN A 258 -14.19 -3.98 16.21
C ASN A 258 -15.63 -4.20 16.64
N GLU A 259 -16.54 -3.35 16.19
CA GLU A 259 -17.95 -3.49 16.52
C GLU A 259 -18.49 -4.89 16.20
N GLY A 260 -19.21 -5.47 17.13
CA GLY A 260 -19.73 -6.84 17.01
C GLY A 260 -18.71 -7.97 17.22
N SER A 261 -17.47 -7.66 17.57
CA SER A 261 -16.41 -8.63 17.87
C SER A 261 -15.83 -8.42 19.27
N GLU A 262 -15.26 -9.47 19.84
CA GLU A 262 -14.49 -9.36 21.07
C GLU A 262 -13.21 -8.53 20.85
N THR A 263 -12.88 -7.69 21.83
CA THR A 263 -11.66 -6.88 21.83
C THR A 263 -10.41 -7.76 21.70
N LYS A 264 -9.54 -7.42 20.79
CA LYS A 264 -8.28 -8.09 20.53
C LYS A 264 -7.11 -7.30 21.09
N VAL A 265 -6.26 -7.96 21.90
CA VAL A 265 -4.95 -7.42 22.30
C VAL A 265 -3.87 -8.17 21.56
N PHE A 266 -2.78 -7.45 21.20
CA PHE A 266 -1.69 -8.09 20.48
C PHE A 266 -0.32 -7.56 20.88
N VAL A 267 0.68 -8.42 20.67
CA VAL A 267 2.11 -8.07 20.69
C VAL A 267 2.70 -8.50 19.36
N GLN A 268 3.40 -7.58 18.70
CA GLN A 268 4.06 -7.83 17.44
C GLN A 268 5.53 -7.44 17.51
N TRP A 269 6.41 -8.33 17.07
CA TRP A 269 7.81 -8.02 16.85
C TRP A 269 8.03 -7.68 15.39
N MET A 270 8.85 -6.67 15.12
CA MET A 270 9.17 -6.20 13.78
C MET A 270 10.69 -6.09 13.65
N TYR A 271 11.26 -6.94 12.81
CA TYR A 271 12.67 -6.99 12.51
C TYR A 271 12.87 -6.87 10.99
N SER A 272 13.76 -5.97 10.55
CA SER A 272 14.10 -5.79 9.14
C SER A 272 15.40 -6.51 8.84
N LEU A 273 15.43 -7.24 7.70
CA LEU A 273 16.58 -7.97 7.16
C LEU A 273 17.38 -7.11 6.19
#